data_95ca6e3e154ae07be389af0d24173bb8
#
_entry.id   95ca6e3e154ae07be389af0d24173bb8
#
_cell.length_a   1.000
_cell.length_b   1.000
_cell.length_c   1.000
_cell.angle_alpha   90.00
_cell.angle_beta   90.00
_cell.angle_gamma   90.00
#
_symmetry.space_group_name_H-M   'P 1'
#
loop_
_entity.id
_entity.type
_entity.pdbx_description
1 polymer ?
#
loop_
_entity_poly.entity_id
_entity_poly.type
_entity_poly.pdbx_seq_one_letter_code
_entity_poly.pdbx_strand_id
1 'polypeptide(L)'
;RTDERPMMKDAVIKAWYPMDSTKQYSAYMFPVHGIGLELGLTPAIMSILRKPTGACKYFSTDVVSITKKDLQPGEILDGEGGFCAHGEFFTAEESLKLGAVPMGLSGSMKIIKPLKQGQVITWDDVEFDTQNEAIILRREMEELFKKEKNICLCGIIFQKQ
;
A
#
# COMPACT_ATOMS: atom_id res chain seq x y z
N ARG A 1 13.37 -13.88 1.41
CA ARG A 1 13.82 -15.13 0.80
C ARG A 1 15.26 -15.02 0.34
N THR A 2 16.12 -15.98 0.69
CA THR A 2 17.57 -15.89 0.48
C THR A 2 18.08 -16.79 -0.66
N ASP A 3 17.25 -17.69 -1.18
CA ASP A 3 17.61 -18.66 -2.20
C ASP A 3 17.93 -18.04 -3.58
N GLU A 4 17.39 -16.89 -3.87
CA GLU A 4 17.63 -16.16 -5.13
C GLU A 4 18.93 -15.32 -5.10
N ARG A 5 19.58 -15.18 -3.94
CA ARG A 5 20.78 -14.39 -3.72
C ARG A 5 21.73 -15.10 -2.79
N PRO A 6 22.56 -16.04 -3.29
CA PRO A 6 23.48 -16.84 -2.47
C PRO A 6 24.37 -16.01 -1.54
N MET A 7 24.88 -14.87 -2.01
CA MET A 7 25.69 -13.95 -1.21
C MET A 7 24.92 -13.37 0.00
N MET A 8 23.63 -13.10 -0.16
CA MET A 8 22.78 -12.64 0.94
C MET A 8 22.54 -13.74 1.97
N LYS A 9 22.33 -14.98 1.51
CA LYS A 9 22.17 -16.14 2.38
C LYS A 9 23.39 -16.34 3.28
N ASP A 10 24.59 -16.32 2.70
CA ASP A 10 25.83 -16.46 3.44
C ASP A 10 26.05 -15.32 4.43
N ALA A 11 25.73 -14.09 4.05
CA ALA A 11 25.83 -12.93 4.94
C ALA A 11 24.90 -13.05 6.15
N VAL A 12 23.64 -13.47 5.92
CA VAL A 12 22.64 -13.66 6.99
C VAL A 12 23.07 -14.79 7.94
N ILE A 13 23.54 -15.93 7.40
CA ILE A 13 24.03 -17.05 8.22
C ILE A 13 25.24 -16.62 9.07
N LYS A 14 26.20 -15.91 8.49
CA LYS A 14 27.40 -15.42 9.17
C LYS A 14 27.09 -14.36 10.23
N ALA A 15 26.03 -13.57 10.02
CA ALA A 15 25.59 -12.55 10.97
C ALA A 15 24.72 -13.10 12.12
N TRP A 16 24.54 -14.43 12.22
CA TRP A 16 23.79 -15.10 13.31
C TRP A 16 22.30 -14.69 13.38
N TYR A 17 21.70 -14.30 12.27
CA TYR A 17 20.27 -14.04 12.25
C TYR A 17 19.46 -15.32 12.42
N PRO A 18 18.34 -15.27 13.17
CA PRO A 18 17.44 -16.42 13.27
C PRO A 18 16.91 -16.80 11.89
N MET A 19 17.03 -18.07 11.56
CA MET A 19 16.55 -18.62 10.29
C MET A 19 15.64 -19.82 10.54
N ASP A 20 14.74 -20.06 9.62
CA ASP A 20 13.94 -21.27 9.58
C ASP A 20 14.82 -22.51 9.27
N SER A 21 14.27 -23.71 9.43
CA SER A 21 14.98 -24.98 9.20
C SER A 21 15.46 -25.16 7.77
N THR A 22 14.79 -24.53 6.81
CA THR A 22 15.17 -24.57 5.38
C THR A 22 16.29 -23.60 5.02
N LYS A 23 16.61 -22.66 5.92
CA LYS A 23 17.55 -21.55 5.70
C LYS A 23 17.17 -20.66 4.49
N GLN A 24 15.90 -20.61 4.16
CA GLN A 24 15.38 -19.77 3.09
C GLN A 24 14.77 -18.46 3.62
N TYR A 25 14.31 -18.47 4.87
CA TYR A 25 13.66 -17.32 5.49
C TYR A 25 14.38 -16.93 6.76
N SER A 26 14.47 -15.64 7.01
CA SER A 26 14.99 -15.06 8.24
C SER A 26 14.01 -14.02 8.75
N ALA A 27 13.83 -13.97 10.08
CA ALA A 27 13.08 -12.91 10.75
C ALA A 27 14.04 -12.01 11.50
N TYR A 28 13.86 -10.71 11.39
CA TYR A 28 14.62 -9.72 12.13
C TYR A 28 13.67 -8.76 12.83
N MET A 29 13.87 -8.60 14.12
CA MET A 29 13.14 -7.62 14.91
C MET A 29 14.11 -6.49 15.30
N PHE A 30 13.85 -5.31 14.80
CA PHE A 30 14.59 -4.13 15.22
C PHE A 30 13.98 -3.63 16.52
N PRO A 31 14.69 -3.65 17.65
CA PRO A 31 14.09 -3.33 18.96
C PRO A 31 13.79 -1.84 19.14
N VAL A 32 14.38 -0.98 18.30
CA VAL A 32 14.22 0.47 18.35
C VAL A 32 14.02 1.02 16.95
N HIS A 33 12.98 1.80 16.75
CA HIS A 33 12.76 2.56 15.52
C HIS A 33 13.26 3.99 15.74
N GLY A 34 14.43 4.33 15.20
CA GLY A 34 15.00 5.67 15.25
C GLY A 34 14.37 6.57 14.18
N ILE A 35 13.30 7.27 14.52
CA ILE A 35 12.68 8.23 13.60
C ILE A 35 13.71 9.29 13.21
N GLY A 36 13.92 9.45 11.91
CA GLY A 36 14.83 10.46 11.35
C GLY A 36 16.27 10.00 11.11
N LEU A 37 16.72 8.86 11.63
CA LEU A 37 18.07 8.36 11.40
C LEU A 37 18.36 8.07 9.91
N GLU A 38 17.34 7.68 9.15
CA GLU A 38 17.46 7.29 7.74
C GLU A 38 17.04 8.39 6.76
N LEU A 39 16.68 9.59 7.25
CA LEU A 39 16.23 10.70 6.39
C LEU A 39 17.27 11.10 5.34
N GLY A 40 18.55 11.01 5.66
CA GLY A 40 19.64 11.33 4.74
C GLY A 40 19.87 10.28 3.64
N LEU A 41 19.33 9.08 3.78
CA LEU A 41 19.59 7.96 2.85
C LEU A 41 18.96 8.22 1.47
N THR A 42 17.70 8.63 1.43
CA THR A 42 17.01 8.93 0.16
C THR A 42 17.67 10.06 -0.62
N PRO A 43 17.95 11.25 -0.03
CA PRO A 43 18.70 12.29 -0.72
C PRO A 43 20.08 11.85 -1.20
N ALA A 44 20.82 11.07 -0.40
CA ALA A 44 22.13 10.55 -0.77
C ALA A 44 22.05 9.59 -1.97
N ILE A 45 21.13 8.64 -1.94
CA ILE A 45 20.92 7.70 -3.05
C ILE A 45 20.52 8.44 -4.33
N MET A 46 19.61 9.40 -4.22
CA MET A 46 19.17 10.20 -5.38
C MET A 46 20.34 11.05 -5.95
N SER A 47 21.14 11.65 -5.09
CA SER A 47 22.25 12.51 -5.51
C SER A 47 23.39 11.71 -6.14
N ILE A 48 23.77 10.58 -5.53
CA ILE A 48 24.94 9.78 -5.94
C ILE A 48 24.59 8.79 -7.05
N LEU A 49 23.51 8.03 -6.86
CA LEU A 49 23.14 6.94 -7.77
C LEU A 49 22.13 7.36 -8.84
N ARG A 50 21.56 8.55 -8.75
CA ARG A 50 20.50 9.04 -9.64
C ARG A 50 19.33 8.07 -9.76
N LYS A 51 18.98 7.41 -8.67
CA LYS A 51 17.91 6.40 -8.58
C LYS A 51 17.03 6.68 -7.38
N PRO A 52 15.73 6.36 -7.46
CA PRO A 52 14.86 6.39 -6.28
C PRO A 52 15.26 5.28 -5.31
N THR A 53 15.01 5.50 -4.01
CA THR A 53 15.25 4.49 -2.96
C THR A 53 14.31 3.29 -3.05
N GLY A 54 13.14 3.50 -3.60
CA GLY A 54 12.18 2.45 -3.90
C GLY A 54 11.14 2.99 -4.89
N ALA A 55 10.78 2.16 -5.85
CA ALA A 55 9.67 2.41 -6.76
C ALA A 55 8.82 1.16 -6.83
N CYS A 56 7.51 1.32 -6.67
CA CYS A 56 6.56 0.23 -6.91
C CYS A 56 6.64 -0.20 -8.36
N LYS A 57 6.82 -1.49 -8.60
CA LYS A 57 6.87 -2.08 -9.95
C LYS A 57 5.56 -2.76 -10.33
N TYR A 58 4.83 -3.23 -9.34
CA TYR A 58 3.62 -4.02 -9.53
C TYR A 58 2.56 -3.56 -8.55
N PHE A 59 1.31 -3.68 -8.95
CA PHE A 59 0.16 -3.57 -8.07
C PHE A 59 -0.40 -4.97 -7.85
N SER A 60 0.03 -5.64 -6.79
CA SER A 60 -0.33 -7.03 -6.46
C SER A 60 -1.26 -7.14 -5.27
N THR A 61 -1.16 -6.19 -4.34
CA THR A 61 -1.96 -6.14 -3.11
C THR A 61 -2.43 -4.73 -2.85
N ASP A 62 -3.54 -4.61 -2.15
CA ASP A 62 -4.13 -3.35 -1.70
C ASP A 62 -4.51 -3.43 -0.24
N VAL A 63 -4.56 -2.31 0.46
CA VAL A 63 -5.09 -2.19 1.81
C VAL A 63 -6.42 -1.47 1.71
N VAL A 64 -7.51 -2.21 1.78
CA VAL A 64 -8.86 -1.69 1.62
C VAL A 64 -9.49 -1.28 2.94
N SER A 65 -10.42 -0.34 2.90
CA SER A 65 -11.16 0.14 4.07
C SER A 65 -12.29 -0.80 4.42
N ILE A 66 -12.31 -1.32 5.66
CA ILE A 66 -13.38 -2.14 6.23
C ILE A 66 -14.01 -1.39 7.39
N THR A 67 -15.33 -1.38 7.47
CA THR A 67 -16.06 -0.72 8.55
C THR A 67 -15.86 -1.40 9.90
N LYS A 68 -15.51 -0.63 10.94
CA LYS A 68 -15.39 -1.12 12.34
C LYS A 68 -16.74 -1.16 13.06
N LYS A 69 -17.71 -0.41 12.58
CA LYS A 69 -19.07 -0.25 13.15
C LYS A 69 -20.08 -0.07 12.02
N ASP A 70 -21.36 -0.13 12.35
CA ASP A 70 -22.40 0.34 11.44
C ASP A 70 -22.20 1.84 11.17
N LEU A 71 -22.21 2.23 9.90
CA LEU A 71 -22.08 3.61 9.45
C LEU A 71 -23.36 4.07 8.76
N GLN A 72 -23.76 5.31 9.02
CA GLN A 72 -24.95 5.92 8.44
C GLN A 72 -24.58 7.00 7.42
N PRO A 73 -25.46 7.26 6.43
CA PRO A 73 -25.26 8.38 5.51
C PRO A 73 -25.07 9.69 6.26
N GLY A 74 -24.06 10.46 5.84
CA GLY A 74 -23.66 11.71 6.48
C GLY A 74 -22.49 11.58 7.46
N GLU A 75 -22.14 10.38 7.94
CA GLU A 75 -20.95 10.19 8.76
C GLU A 75 -19.68 10.42 7.91
N ILE A 76 -18.68 11.03 8.54
CA ILE A 76 -17.37 11.31 7.93
C ILE A 76 -16.37 10.27 8.45
N LEU A 77 -15.63 9.67 7.53
CA LEU A 77 -14.56 8.74 7.87
C LEU A 77 -13.38 9.49 8.49
N ASP A 78 -12.88 8.96 9.58
CA ASP A 78 -11.80 9.54 10.41
C ASP A 78 -10.39 9.08 10.02
N GLY A 79 -10.28 8.30 8.93
CA GLY A 79 -9.01 7.87 8.36
C GLY A 79 -8.26 6.80 9.14
N GLU A 80 -6.97 6.69 8.88
CA GLU A 80 -6.09 5.71 9.55
C GLU A 80 -6.04 5.95 11.07
N GLY A 81 -6.11 4.84 11.82
CA GLY A 81 -6.11 4.90 13.29
C GLY A 81 -7.43 5.34 13.91
N GLY A 82 -8.42 5.70 13.10
CA GLY A 82 -9.74 6.16 13.54
C GLY A 82 -10.66 5.04 14.03
N PHE A 83 -11.91 5.39 14.33
CA PHE A 83 -12.93 4.49 14.87
C PHE A 83 -13.91 3.97 13.81
N CYS A 84 -13.96 4.61 12.62
CA CYS A 84 -14.90 4.27 11.57
C CYS A 84 -14.49 3.05 10.77
N ALA A 85 -13.20 2.94 10.42
CA ALA A 85 -12.69 1.90 9.54
C ALA A 85 -11.31 1.39 9.97
N HIS A 86 -10.92 0.23 9.45
CA HIS A 86 -9.57 -0.34 9.51
C HIS A 86 -9.18 -0.86 8.13
N GLY A 87 -7.88 -1.10 7.94
CA GLY A 87 -7.35 -1.64 6.71
C GLY A 87 -7.25 -3.15 6.73
N GLU A 88 -7.64 -3.82 5.65
CA GLU A 88 -7.39 -5.23 5.41
C GLU A 88 -6.69 -5.44 4.07
N PHE A 89 -5.84 -6.48 3.99
CA PHE A 89 -5.15 -6.84 2.76
C PHE A 89 -6.06 -7.62 1.82
N PHE A 90 -6.17 -7.12 0.61
CA PHE A 90 -6.83 -7.79 -0.51
C PHE A 90 -5.84 -7.96 -1.66
N THR A 91 -6.10 -8.89 -2.56
CA THR A 91 -5.40 -8.88 -3.84
C THR A 91 -5.80 -7.64 -4.64
N ALA A 92 -4.90 -7.11 -5.45
CA ALA A 92 -5.22 -5.97 -6.31
C ALA A 92 -6.42 -6.26 -7.22
N GLU A 93 -6.54 -7.49 -7.71
CA GLU A 93 -7.67 -7.92 -8.55
C GLU A 93 -9.01 -7.85 -7.80
N GLU A 94 -9.05 -8.34 -6.56
CA GLU A 94 -10.26 -8.29 -5.72
C GLU A 94 -10.63 -6.84 -5.37
N SER A 95 -9.64 -6.02 -4.95
CA SER A 95 -9.86 -4.61 -4.66
C SER A 95 -10.43 -3.86 -5.86
N LEU A 96 -9.84 -4.05 -7.05
CA LEU A 96 -10.30 -3.42 -8.28
C LEU A 96 -11.71 -3.89 -8.69
N LYS A 97 -12.00 -5.19 -8.54
CA LYS A 97 -13.32 -5.76 -8.84
C LYS A 97 -14.41 -5.21 -7.94
N LEU A 98 -14.10 -5.04 -6.65
CA LEU A 98 -15.02 -4.46 -5.66
C LEU A 98 -15.15 -2.94 -5.80
N GLY A 99 -14.19 -2.27 -6.41
CA GLY A 99 -14.10 -0.81 -6.37
C GLY A 99 -13.82 -0.29 -4.97
N ALA A 100 -12.96 -1.01 -4.22
CA ALA A 100 -12.71 -0.70 -2.82
C ALA A 100 -11.94 0.60 -2.63
N VAL A 101 -12.27 1.34 -1.56
CA VAL A 101 -11.55 2.55 -1.16
C VAL A 101 -10.28 2.15 -0.40
N PRO A 102 -9.08 2.57 -0.84
CA PRO A 102 -7.85 2.34 -0.09
C PRO A 102 -7.88 3.02 1.27
N MET A 103 -7.40 2.33 2.32
CA MET A 103 -7.42 2.85 3.69
C MET A 103 -6.71 4.19 3.83
N GLY A 104 -5.57 4.37 3.18
CA GLY A 104 -4.80 5.61 3.22
C GLY A 104 -5.49 6.82 2.55
N LEU A 105 -6.55 6.61 1.79
CA LEU A 105 -7.32 7.68 1.15
C LEU A 105 -8.69 7.91 1.78
N SER A 106 -9.11 7.08 2.73
CA SER A 106 -10.46 7.10 3.31
C SER A 106 -10.77 8.33 4.19
N GLY A 107 -9.73 9.00 4.69
CA GLY A 107 -9.91 10.15 5.58
C GLY A 107 -10.72 11.29 4.95
N SER A 108 -11.65 11.85 5.73
CA SER A 108 -12.54 12.94 5.33
C SER A 108 -13.57 12.61 4.25
N MET A 109 -13.70 11.35 3.83
CA MET A 109 -14.76 10.91 2.94
C MET A 109 -16.08 10.82 3.70
N LYS A 110 -17.18 11.22 3.06
CA LYS A 110 -18.51 11.18 3.64
C LYS A 110 -19.28 9.97 3.16
N ILE A 111 -19.84 9.21 4.07
CA ILE A 111 -20.68 8.06 3.77
C ILE A 111 -21.99 8.53 3.14
N ILE A 112 -22.39 7.93 2.03
CA ILE A 112 -23.66 8.25 1.32
C ILE A 112 -24.68 7.11 1.33
N LYS A 113 -24.25 5.88 1.72
CA LYS A 113 -25.13 4.71 1.87
C LYS A 113 -24.92 4.06 3.22
N PRO A 114 -25.94 3.47 3.84
CA PRO A 114 -25.78 2.76 5.11
C PRO A 114 -24.89 1.53 4.92
N LEU A 115 -23.89 1.38 5.78
CA LEU A 115 -22.96 0.26 5.77
C LEU A 115 -23.00 -0.47 7.11
N LYS A 116 -22.92 -1.80 7.08
CA LYS A 116 -22.83 -2.64 8.27
C LYS A 116 -21.37 -2.87 8.67
N GLN A 117 -21.16 -3.14 9.95
CA GLN A 117 -19.86 -3.54 10.46
C GLN A 117 -19.27 -4.71 9.66
N GLY A 118 -17.99 -4.64 9.33
CA GLY A 118 -17.27 -5.65 8.56
C GLY A 118 -17.47 -5.56 7.04
N GLN A 119 -18.13 -4.52 6.52
CA GLN A 119 -18.28 -4.32 5.08
C GLN A 119 -17.10 -3.56 4.48
N VAL A 120 -16.72 -3.94 3.26
CA VAL A 120 -15.78 -3.18 2.43
C VAL A 120 -16.43 -1.85 2.05
N ILE A 121 -15.74 -0.76 2.25
CA ILE A 121 -16.14 0.57 1.77
C ILE A 121 -15.70 0.68 0.31
N THR A 122 -16.64 0.99 -0.57
CA THR A 122 -16.40 1.16 -2.00
C THR A 122 -16.50 2.64 -2.42
N TRP A 123 -15.97 2.98 -3.59
CA TRP A 123 -16.11 4.32 -4.16
C TRP A 123 -17.57 4.75 -4.34
N ASP A 124 -18.50 3.78 -4.50
CA ASP A 124 -19.94 4.05 -4.64
C ASP A 124 -20.65 4.33 -3.31
N ASP A 125 -19.98 4.14 -2.19
CA ASP A 125 -20.53 4.33 -0.85
C ASP A 125 -20.14 5.67 -0.23
N VAL A 126 -19.25 6.42 -0.91
CA VAL A 126 -18.66 7.65 -0.37
C VAL A 126 -18.74 8.83 -1.32
N GLU A 127 -18.89 10.00 -0.74
CA GLU A 127 -18.62 11.29 -1.38
C GLU A 127 -17.23 11.75 -0.97
N PHE A 128 -16.43 12.19 -1.94
CA PHE A 128 -15.03 12.59 -1.75
C PHE A 128 -14.66 13.79 -2.60
N ASP A 129 -13.57 14.47 -2.24
CA ASP A 129 -13.03 15.59 -3.02
C ASP A 129 -12.41 15.10 -4.34
N THR A 130 -13.06 15.43 -5.45
CA THR A 130 -12.63 15.08 -6.80
C THR A 130 -11.41 15.87 -7.28
N GLN A 131 -10.97 16.89 -6.54
CA GLN A 131 -9.78 17.68 -6.83
C GLN A 131 -8.55 17.20 -6.05
N ASN A 132 -8.72 16.21 -5.17
CA ASN A 132 -7.62 15.64 -4.42
C ASN A 132 -6.69 14.86 -5.36
N GLU A 133 -5.45 15.34 -5.52
CA GLU A 133 -4.45 14.76 -6.43
C GLU A 133 -4.16 13.29 -6.15
N ALA A 134 -4.13 12.87 -4.88
CA ALA A 134 -3.88 11.48 -4.50
C ALA A 134 -5.03 10.56 -4.96
N ILE A 135 -6.27 11.04 -4.86
CA ILE A 135 -7.45 10.31 -5.35
C ILE A 135 -7.45 10.24 -6.88
N ILE A 136 -7.13 11.35 -7.55
CA ILE A 136 -7.03 11.40 -9.02
C ILE A 136 -6.00 10.37 -9.50
N LEU A 137 -4.78 10.39 -8.96
CA LEU A 137 -3.71 9.45 -9.30
C LEU A 137 -4.11 8.00 -9.01
N ARG A 138 -4.79 7.75 -7.89
CA ARG A 138 -5.29 6.42 -7.56
C ARG A 138 -6.30 5.93 -8.60
N ARG A 139 -7.26 6.75 -8.98
CA ARG A 139 -8.28 6.40 -9.98
C ARG A 139 -7.67 6.16 -11.36
N GLU A 140 -6.70 6.98 -11.76
CA GLU A 140 -5.94 6.74 -13.00
C GLU A 140 -5.19 5.39 -12.96
N MET A 141 -4.55 5.08 -11.84
CA MET A 141 -3.88 3.79 -11.64
C MET A 141 -4.85 2.61 -11.78
N GLU A 142 -6.01 2.69 -11.14
CA GLU A 142 -7.04 1.64 -11.22
C GLU A 142 -7.50 1.38 -12.65
N GLU A 143 -7.72 2.44 -13.44
CA GLU A 143 -8.10 2.31 -14.84
C GLU A 143 -7.00 1.67 -15.71
N LEU A 144 -5.73 1.98 -15.42
CA LEU A 144 -4.62 1.35 -16.10
C LEU A 144 -4.57 -0.16 -15.82
N PHE A 145 -4.68 -0.56 -14.54
CA PHE A 145 -4.61 -1.96 -14.15
C PHE A 145 -5.85 -2.78 -14.53
N LYS A 146 -7.02 -2.17 -14.68
CA LYS A 146 -8.21 -2.81 -15.25
C LYS A 146 -8.03 -3.18 -16.71
N LYS A 147 -7.33 -2.35 -17.48
CA LYS A 147 -7.12 -2.55 -18.92
C LYS A 147 -6.04 -3.58 -19.25
N GLU A 148 -5.03 -3.70 -18.41
CA GLU A 148 -3.89 -4.57 -18.68
C GLU A 148 -3.57 -5.45 -17.45
N LYS A 149 -3.84 -6.74 -17.57
CA LYS A 149 -3.66 -7.74 -16.49
C LYS A 149 -2.23 -7.89 -15.94
N ASN A 150 -1.21 -7.16 -16.40
CA ASN A 150 0.18 -7.25 -15.90
C ASN A 150 1.01 -6.02 -16.29
N ILE A 151 0.64 -4.82 -15.84
CA ILE A 151 1.51 -3.65 -16.08
C ILE A 151 2.61 -3.59 -15.03
N CYS A 152 3.86 -3.59 -15.48
CA CYS A 152 4.98 -3.09 -14.69
C CYS A 152 4.91 -1.55 -14.65
N LEU A 153 4.67 -0.96 -13.49
CA LEU A 153 4.63 0.50 -13.30
C LEU A 153 5.89 1.24 -13.81
N CYS A 154 7.02 0.54 -13.95
CA CYS A 154 8.24 1.11 -14.54
C CYS A 154 8.07 1.61 -15.98
N GLY A 155 7.14 1.06 -16.76
CA GLY A 155 6.91 1.48 -18.16
C GLY A 155 6.09 2.76 -18.29
N ILE A 156 5.26 3.07 -17.32
CA ILE A 156 4.30 4.18 -17.41
C ILE A 156 4.95 5.52 -17.07
N ILE A 157 5.87 5.54 -16.11
CA ILE A 157 6.53 6.78 -15.64
C ILE A 157 7.49 7.35 -16.70
N PHE A 158 8.04 6.52 -17.58
CA PHE A 158 9.00 6.93 -18.61
C PHE A 158 8.38 7.32 -19.97
N GLN A 159 7.07 7.12 -20.17
CA GLN A 159 6.40 7.51 -21.42
C GLN A 159 5.79 8.93 -21.39
N LYS A 160 5.82 9.63 -20.26
CA LYS A 160 5.32 11.01 -20.13
C LYS A 160 6.44 12.07 -20.02
N GLN A 161 7.66 11.78 -20.53
CA GLN A 161 8.69 12.82 -20.72
C GLN A 161 8.88 13.14 -22.20
#